data_a84b80c8e5e7d215e18df0aa4f4c55d6
#
_entry.id   a84b80c8e5e7d215e18df0aa4f4c55d6
#
_cell.length_a   1.000
_cell.length_b   1.000
_cell.length_c   1.000
_cell.angle_alpha   90.00
_cell.angle_beta   90.00
_cell.angle_gamma   90.00
#
_symmetry.space_group_name_H-M   'P 1'
#
loop_
_entity.id
_entity.type
_entity.pdbx_description
1 polymer ?
#
loop_
_entity_poly.entity_id
_entity_poly.type
_entity_poly.pdbx_seq_one_letter_code
_entity_poly.pdbx_strand_id
1 'polypeptide(L)'
;LDDAIHNVLETPATYPVLMRKPWNSKMTGLLSVNNITEFVYLVEQIINASLYRNKNIKNPSVVALVGPSGSGKTALSDSLCAMEQFENPKTYCTKPGDKHRYLTEEEFNAQDFFEKTRYAGIQYGTKMEDIEAVLAKGHFVVMPLDMCGAIAMKRHFPTVIVYVARDKELLIRDIIEQDYSIEEKTLRILSIDAEKRNRQICDYAVNNMDVGAATRELSDVLENNCL
;
A
#
# COMPACT_ATOMS: atom_id res chain seq x y z
N LEU A 1 -8.63 -10.05 -15.07
CA LEU A 1 -9.64 -9.50 -14.16
C LEU A 1 -10.70 -10.57 -13.86
N ASP A 2 -10.92 -10.85 -12.58
CA ASP A 2 -11.90 -11.84 -12.12
C ASP A 2 -12.44 -11.43 -10.74
N ASP A 3 -13.62 -11.91 -10.35
CA ASP A 3 -14.18 -11.65 -9.03
C ASP A 3 -14.08 -12.87 -8.08
N ALA A 4 -13.66 -14.01 -8.59
CA ALA A 4 -13.38 -15.19 -7.80
C ALA A 4 -11.93 -15.20 -7.31
N ILE A 5 -11.73 -15.25 -5.99
CA ILE A 5 -10.41 -15.18 -5.35
C ILE A 5 -9.48 -16.28 -5.87
N HIS A 6 -9.98 -17.53 -5.99
CA HIS A 6 -9.17 -18.66 -6.44
C HIS A 6 -8.67 -18.47 -7.89
N ASN A 7 -9.47 -17.93 -8.78
CA ASN A 7 -9.05 -17.63 -10.15
C ASN A 7 -7.91 -16.61 -10.16
N VAL A 8 -7.99 -15.57 -9.32
CA VAL A 8 -6.96 -14.54 -9.23
C VAL A 8 -5.66 -15.09 -8.62
N LEU A 9 -5.74 -15.98 -7.64
CA LEU A 9 -4.57 -16.57 -6.99
C LEU A 9 -3.87 -17.62 -7.86
N GLU A 10 -4.62 -18.42 -8.60
CA GLU A 10 -4.11 -19.55 -9.38
C GLU A 10 -3.73 -19.20 -10.83
N THR A 11 -4.13 -18.02 -11.32
CA THR A 11 -3.85 -17.62 -12.69
C THR A 11 -2.34 -17.46 -12.96
N PRO A 12 -1.85 -17.87 -14.14
CA PRO A 12 -0.48 -17.59 -14.57
C PRO A 12 -0.27 -16.14 -15.01
N ALA A 13 -1.30 -15.29 -14.98
CA ALA A 13 -1.21 -13.89 -15.37
C ALA A 13 -0.18 -13.14 -14.52
N THR A 14 0.61 -12.25 -15.15
CA THR A 14 1.63 -11.45 -14.45
C THR A 14 1.01 -10.50 -13.44
N TYR A 15 -0.13 -9.92 -13.78
CA TYR A 15 -0.87 -8.99 -12.94
C TYR A 15 -2.33 -9.46 -12.78
N PRO A 16 -2.60 -10.42 -11.88
CA PRO A 16 -3.96 -10.82 -11.60
C PRO A 16 -4.67 -9.70 -10.84
N VAL A 17 -5.85 -9.32 -11.30
CA VAL A 17 -6.62 -8.22 -10.69
C VAL A 17 -7.97 -8.75 -10.21
N LEU A 18 -8.29 -8.48 -8.94
CA LEU A 18 -9.55 -8.84 -8.31
C LEU A 18 -10.59 -7.73 -8.52
N MET A 19 -11.71 -8.05 -9.14
CA MET A 19 -12.88 -7.18 -9.13
C MET A 19 -13.55 -7.26 -7.76
N ARG A 20 -13.58 -6.16 -7.03
CA ARG A 20 -14.17 -6.09 -5.68
C ARG A 20 -15.69 -6.31 -5.74
N LYS A 21 -16.15 -7.20 -4.89
CA LYS A 21 -17.57 -7.57 -4.68
C LYS A 21 -17.81 -7.82 -3.18
N PRO A 22 -19.06 -7.78 -2.71
CA PRO A 22 -19.35 -8.04 -1.29
C PRO A 22 -18.80 -9.38 -0.78
N TRP A 23 -18.84 -10.43 -1.60
CA TRP A 23 -18.39 -11.78 -1.21
C TRP A 23 -16.88 -11.97 -1.15
N ASN A 24 -16.08 -11.09 -1.78
CA ASN A 24 -14.62 -11.16 -1.73
C ASN A 24 -13.99 -10.02 -0.93
N SER A 25 -14.78 -9.25 -0.19
CA SER A 25 -14.35 -8.05 0.53
C SER A 25 -13.32 -8.31 1.64
N LYS A 26 -13.24 -9.54 2.13
CA LYS A 26 -12.24 -9.95 3.14
C LYS A 26 -10.84 -10.17 2.56
N MET A 27 -10.74 -10.39 1.24
CA MET A 27 -9.43 -10.58 0.60
C MET A 27 -8.67 -9.27 0.55
N THR A 28 -7.45 -9.29 1.05
CA THR A 28 -6.54 -8.13 1.08
C THR A 28 -5.24 -8.44 0.34
N GLY A 29 -4.47 -7.41 0.01
CA GLY A 29 -3.14 -7.57 -0.57
C GLY A 29 -3.08 -7.85 -2.06
N LEU A 30 -4.19 -8.12 -2.72
CA LEU A 30 -4.24 -8.29 -4.18
C LEU A 30 -4.47 -6.96 -4.89
N LEU A 31 -3.93 -6.83 -6.09
CA LEU A 31 -4.38 -5.80 -7.03
C LEU A 31 -5.89 -5.93 -7.17
N SER A 32 -6.62 -4.87 -6.90
CA SER A 32 -8.07 -4.91 -6.92
C SER A 32 -8.67 -3.60 -7.40
N VAL A 33 -9.83 -3.70 -8.03
CA VAL A 33 -10.59 -2.57 -8.56
C VAL A 33 -12.06 -2.74 -8.22
N ASN A 34 -12.78 -1.64 -8.10
CA ASN A 34 -14.21 -1.66 -7.79
C ASN A 34 -15.08 -1.66 -9.04
N ASN A 35 -14.55 -1.20 -10.16
CA ASN A 35 -15.26 -1.08 -11.42
C ASN A 35 -14.32 -1.14 -12.63
N ILE A 36 -14.89 -1.19 -13.81
CA ILE A 36 -14.16 -1.29 -15.07
C ILE A 36 -13.30 -0.03 -15.37
N THR A 37 -13.76 1.14 -14.97
CA THR A 37 -13.01 2.39 -15.18
C THR A 37 -11.70 2.37 -14.40
N GLU A 38 -11.75 1.93 -13.13
CA GLU A 38 -10.54 1.74 -12.31
C GLU A 38 -9.62 0.67 -12.92
N PHE A 39 -10.20 -0.41 -13.50
CA PHE A 39 -9.42 -1.45 -14.16
C PHE A 39 -8.68 -0.92 -15.39
N VAL A 40 -9.34 -0.20 -16.28
CA VAL A 40 -8.70 0.42 -17.45
C VAL A 40 -7.55 1.31 -17.01
N TYR A 41 -7.79 2.15 -16.01
CA TYR A 41 -6.77 3.02 -15.46
C TYR A 41 -5.58 2.23 -14.86
N LEU A 42 -5.85 1.18 -14.09
CA LEU A 42 -4.80 0.32 -13.54
C LEU A 42 -3.95 -0.32 -14.66
N VAL A 43 -4.59 -0.78 -15.74
CA VAL A 43 -3.88 -1.34 -16.90
C VAL A 43 -2.98 -0.29 -17.57
N GLU A 44 -3.46 0.94 -17.75
CA GLU A 44 -2.65 2.05 -18.27
C GLU A 44 -1.43 2.33 -17.39
N GLN A 45 -1.59 2.32 -16.06
CA GLN A 45 -0.48 2.51 -15.12
C GLN A 45 0.53 1.36 -15.20
N ILE A 46 0.09 0.11 -15.29
CA ILE A 46 0.97 -1.05 -15.46
C ILE A 46 1.76 -0.96 -16.77
N ILE A 47 1.09 -0.59 -17.87
CA ILE A 47 1.75 -0.40 -19.16
C ILE A 47 2.77 0.74 -19.06
N ASN A 48 2.38 1.87 -18.50
CA ASN A 48 3.26 3.02 -18.35
C ASN A 48 4.45 2.70 -17.45
N ALA A 49 4.26 2.02 -16.33
CA ALA A 49 5.33 1.59 -15.44
C ALA A 49 6.32 0.66 -16.17
N SER A 50 5.83 -0.27 -17.00
CA SER A 50 6.67 -1.19 -17.77
C SER A 50 7.46 -0.48 -18.87
N LEU A 51 6.89 0.57 -19.50
CA LEU A 51 7.53 1.36 -20.54
C LEU A 51 8.50 2.42 -19.99
N TYR A 52 8.29 2.90 -18.77
CA TYR A 52 9.00 4.04 -18.19
C TYR A 52 9.80 3.70 -16.93
N ARG A 53 10.22 2.44 -16.77
CA ARG A 53 11.02 1.94 -15.64
C ARG A 53 12.27 2.79 -15.31
N ASN A 54 12.71 3.66 -16.21
CA ASN A 54 13.89 4.50 -16.05
C ASN A 54 13.59 6.00 -16.00
N LYS A 55 12.35 6.41 -15.78
CA LYS A 55 12.10 7.84 -15.55
C LYS A 55 12.35 8.16 -14.08
N ASN A 56 13.50 8.77 -13.82
CA ASN A 56 13.79 9.41 -12.54
C ASN A 56 12.57 10.21 -12.09
N ILE A 57 11.95 9.80 -11.00
CA ILE A 57 10.93 10.60 -10.35
C ILE A 57 11.66 11.80 -9.75
N LYS A 58 11.58 12.92 -10.46
CA LYS A 58 12.21 14.15 -9.99
C LYS A 58 11.40 14.70 -8.82
N ASN A 59 12.06 14.87 -7.68
CA ASN A 59 11.50 15.46 -6.47
C ASN A 59 10.19 14.78 -6.00
N PRO A 60 10.22 13.51 -5.59
CA PRO A 60 9.05 12.88 -5.01
C PRO A 60 8.64 13.65 -3.75
N SER A 61 7.34 13.83 -3.56
CA SER A 61 6.78 14.44 -2.35
C SER A 61 5.99 13.42 -1.53
N VAL A 62 5.67 12.27 -2.13
CA VAL A 62 4.94 11.18 -1.49
C VAL A 62 5.70 9.86 -1.63
N VAL A 63 5.82 9.14 -0.54
CA VAL A 63 6.42 7.82 -0.43
C VAL A 63 5.32 6.81 -0.11
N ALA A 64 4.87 6.07 -1.09
CA ALA A 64 3.88 5.01 -0.95
C ALA A 64 4.58 3.68 -0.66
N LEU A 65 4.46 3.17 0.57
CA LEU A 65 5.02 1.89 0.99
C LEU A 65 4.05 0.77 0.69
N VAL A 66 4.40 -0.12 -0.23
CA VAL A 66 3.59 -1.28 -0.62
C VAL A 66 4.34 -2.59 -0.34
N GLY A 67 3.63 -3.70 -0.29
CA GLY A 67 4.23 -5.02 -0.04
C GLY A 67 3.33 -5.92 0.80
N PRO A 68 3.71 -7.19 0.99
CA PRO A 68 2.90 -8.18 1.67
C PRO A 68 2.54 -7.80 3.11
N SER A 69 1.48 -8.40 3.62
CA SER A 69 1.17 -8.35 5.05
C SER A 69 2.36 -8.90 5.85
N GLY A 70 2.76 -8.21 6.92
CA GLY A 70 3.94 -8.60 7.71
C GLY A 70 5.28 -8.12 7.15
N SER A 71 5.32 -7.45 5.98
CA SER A 71 6.60 -6.93 5.45
C SER A 71 7.18 -5.76 6.24
N GLY A 72 6.45 -5.23 7.23
CA GLY A 72 6.92 -4.15 8.10
C GLY A 72 6.72 -2.75 7.55
N LYS A 73 5.78 -2.54 6.62
CA LYS A 73 5.44 -1.22 6.07
C LYS A 73 5.17 -0.17 7.15
N THR A 74 4.38 -0.54 8.17
CA THR A 74 4.04 0.36 9.27
C THR A 74 5.27 0.69 10.11
N ALA A 75 6.08 -0.31 10.47
CA ALA A 75 7.30 -0.09 11.24
C ALA A 75 8.31 0.78 10.48
N LEU A 76 8.46 0.57 9.17
CA LEU A 76 9.30 1.40 8.31
C LEU A 76 8.75 2.83 8.20
N SER A 77 7.43 2.98 8.05
CA SER A 77 6.77 4.30 8.05
C SER A 77 6.99 5.05 9.37
N ASP A 78 6.77 4.36 10.50
CA ASP A 78 6.94 4.96 11.83
C ASP A 78 8.43 5.35 12.05
N SER A 79 9.38 4.54 11.57
CA SER A 79 10.81 4.82 11.66
C SER A 79 11.25 6.00 10.77
N LEU A 80 10.69 6.13 9.56
CA LEU A 80 10.92 7.31 8.71
C LEU A 80 10.34 8.57 9.36
N CYS A 81 9.10 8.50 9.88
CA CYS A 81 8.44 9.63 10.53
C CYS A 81 9.06 10.03 11.89
N ALA A 82 10.04 9.28 12.40
CA ALA A 82 10.89 9.74 13.50
C ALA A 82 11.95 10.79 13.04
N MET A 83 12.14 10.94 11.73
CA MET A 83 12.99 11.96 11.12
C MET A 83 12.12 13.17 10.74
N GLU A 84 12.62 14.39 10.95
CA GLU A 84 11.85 15.64 10.86
C GLU A 84 11.18 15.85 9.48
N GLN A 85 11.84 15.42 8.41
CA GLN A 85 11.38 15.66 7.05
C GLN A 85 10.27 14.71 6.57
N PHE A 86 9.89 13.68 7.35
CA PHE A 86 8.88 12.70 6.97
C PHE A 86 7.68 12.75 7.90
N GLU A 87 6.48 12.69 7.36
CA GLU A 87 5.25 12.72 8.15
C GLU A 87 4.15 11.82 7.54
N ASN A 88 3.40 11.14 8.40
CA ASN A 88 2.17 10.48 7.98
C ASN A 88 1.04 11.50 7.94
N PRO A 89 0.20 11.52 6.89
CA PRO A 89 -1.02 12.30 6.91
C PRO A 89 -2.00 11.69 7.93
N LYS A 90 -2.93 12.49 8.37
CA LYS A 90 -4.01 12.02 9.23
C LYS A 90 -4.83 10.93 8.52
N THR A 91 -4.97 9.78 9.12
CA THR A 91 -5.79 8.66 8.62
C THR A 91 -6.94 8.39 9.57
N TYR A 92 -8.09 8.06 9.01
CA TYR A 92 -9.31 7.75 9.73
C TYR A 92 -9.60 6.25 9.63
N CYS A 93 -10.24 5.67 10.66
CA CYS A 93 -10.63 4.26 10.64
C CYS A 93 -11.92 3.99 11.42
N THR A 94 -12.54 2.83 11.14
CA THR A 94 -13.75 2.38 11.84
C THR A 94 -13.47 1.45 13.01
N LYS A 95 -12.22 1.37 13.49
CA LYS A 95 -11.83 0.57 14.66
C LYS A 95 -11.60 1.48 15.87
N PRO A 96 -12.39 1.34 16.96
CA PRO A 96 -12.13 2.06 18.20
C PRO A 96 -10.77 1.66 18.81
N GLY A 97 -10.05 2.64 19.37
CA GLY A 97 -8.76 2.41 20.03
C GLY A 97 -7.58 2.14 19.12
N ASP A 98 -7.74 2.32 17.80
CA ASP A 98 -6.64 2.33 16.84
C ASP A 98 -5.83 3.64 16.96
N LYS A 99 -4.59 3.64 16.43
CA LYS A 99 -3.76 4.86 16.34
C LYS A 99 -4.34 5.93 15.39
N HIS A 100 -5.22 5.51 14.49
CA HIS A 100 -5.91 6.37 13.54
C HIS A 100 -7.15 7.02 14.15
N ARG A 101 -7.64 8.08 13.53
CA ARG A 101 -8.82 8.78 14.02
C ARG A 101 -10.08 7.93 13.83
N TYR A 102 -10.69 7.55 14.91
CA TYR A 102 -11.91 6.74 14.91
C TYR A 102 -13.10 7.52 14.35
N LEU A 103 -13.86 6.87 13.50
CA LEU A 103 -15.18 7.25 13.01
C LEU A 103 -16.10 6.02 13.08
N THR A 104 -17.39 6.23 13.36
CA THR A 104 -18.38 5.17 13.14
C THR A 104 -18.45 4.82 11.65
N GLU A 105 -19.04 3.66 11.31
CA GLU A 105 -19.22 3.31 9.88
C GLU A 105 -20.08 4.32 9.14
N GLU A 106 -21.10 4.87 9.79
CA GLU A 106 -21.97 5.91 9.22
C GLU A 106 -21.21 7.20 8.96
N GLU A 107 -20.46 7.67 9.96
CA GLU A 107 -19.61 8.87 9.82
C GLU A 107 -18.53 8.68 8.74
N PHE A 108 -17.91 7.49 8.68
CA PHE A 108 -16.90 7.18 7.68
C PHE A 108 -17.49 7.18 6.27
N ASN A 109 -18.66 6.57 6.08
CA ASN A 109 -19.33 6.52 4.78
C ASN A 109 -19.87 7.88 4.31
N ALA A 110 -20.12 8.80 5.25
CA ALA A 110 -20.53 10.18 4.94
C ALA A 110 -19.36 11.08 4.55
N GLN A 111 -18.10 10.65 4.73
CA GLN A 111 -16.91 11.43 4.37
C GLN A 111 -16.48 11.16 2.94
N ASP A 112 -15.94 12.19 2.31
CA ASP A 112 -15.22 12.07 1.05
C ASP A 112 -13.72 11.87 1.34
N PHE A 113 -13.24 10.65 1.09
CA PHE A 113 -11.83 10.31 1.24
C PHE A 113 -11.18 10.23 -0.14
N PHE A 114 -10.00 10.75 -0.23
CA PHE A 114 -9.15 10.62 -1.41
C PHE A 114 -8.75 9.16 -1.67
N GLU A 115 -8.38 8.46 -0.60
CA GLU A 115 -8.02 7.05 -0.62
C GLU A 115 -8.84 6.31 0.44
N LYS A 116 -9.42 5.18 0.05
CA LYS A 116 -10.16 4.27 0.94
C LYS A 116 -9.67 2.85 0.75
N THR A 117 -9.41 2.18 1.85
CA THR A 117 -9.15 0.73 1.84
C THR A 117 -9.95 0.04 2.93
N ARG A 118 -10.24 -1.25 2.72
CA ARG A 118 -10.81 -2.11 3.76
C ARG A 118 -9.82 -3.23 4.05
N TYR A 119 -9.41 -3.31 5.31
CA TYR A 119 -8.46 -4.31 5.76
C TYR A 119 -8.97 -5.00 7.01
N ALA A 120 -9.04 -6.35 7.01
CA ALA A 120 -9.57 -7.14 8.11
C ALA A 120 -10.96 -6.65 8.64
N GLY A 121 -11.84 -6.24 7.73
CA GLY A 121 -13.17 -5.72 8.07
C GLY A 121 -13.21 -4.25 8.50
N ILE A 122 -12.06 -3.64 8.81
CA ILE A 122 -11.94 -2.24 9.22
C ILE A 122 -11.77 -1.37 7.98
N GLN A 123 -12.47 -0.26 7.93
CA GLN A 123 -12.27 0.75 6.88
C GLN A 123 -11.21 1.75 7.31
N TYR A 124 -10.34 2.11 6.37
CA TYR A 124 -9.34 3.16 6.53
C TYR A 124 -9.51 4.17 5.39
N GLY A 125 -9.27 5.44 5.67
CA GLY A 125 -9.34 6.48 4.65
C GLY A 125 -8.48 7.68 5.01
N THR A 126 -7.93 8.31 3.97
CA THR A 126 -7.14 9.52 4.07
C THR A 126 -7.76 10.61 3.22
N LYS A 127 -7.89 11.81 3.75
CA LYS A 127 -8.45 12.95 3.03
C LYS A 127 -7.37 13.68 2.24
N MET A 128 -7.75 14.31 1.13
CA MET A 128 -6.87 15.15 0.33
C MET A 128 -6.25 16.26 1.17
N GLU A 129 -7.07 16.96 1.97
CA GLU A 129 -6.64 18.06 2.84
C GLU A 129 -5.57 17.67 3.86
N ASP A 130 -5.61 16.44 4.38
CA ASP A 130 -4.61 15.93 5.34
C ASP A 130 -3.27 15.62 4.67
N ILE A 131 -3.28 15.20 3.40
CA ILE A 131 -2.08 15.02 2.58
C ILE A 131 -1.46 16.38 2.25
N GLU A 132 -2.27 17.31 1.75
CA GLU A 132 -1.84 18.65 1.40
C GLU A 132 -1.28 19.42 2.61
N ALA A 133 -1.84 19.21 3.80
CA ALA A 133 -1.34 19.81 5.04
C ALA A 133 0.09 19.38 5.40
N VAL A 134 0.48 18.14 5.09
CA VAL A 134 1.85 17.66 5.26
C VAL A 134 2.76 18.26 4.20
N LEU A 135 2.32 18.24 2.93
CA LEU A 135 3.08 18.80 1.81
C LEU A 135 3.34 20.31 1.97
N ALA A 136 2.38 21.06 2.54
CA ALA A 136 2.54 22.49 2.80
C ALA A 136 3.63 22.84 3.80
N LYS A 137 4.04 21.87 4.66
CA LYS A 137 5.18 22.01 5.57
C LYS A 137 6.53 21.77 4.87
N GLY A 138 6.51 21.32 3.62
CA GLY A 138 7.70 20.86 2.89
C GLY A 138 8.18 19.47 3.29
N HIS A 139 7.36 18.69 3.99
CA HIS A 139 7.69 17.33 4.41
C HIS A 139 7.31 16.31 3.34
N PHE A 140 8.01 15.17 3.34
CA PHE A 140 7.59 13.99 2.59
C PHE A 140 6.38 13.35 3.28
N VAL A 141 5.35 13.09 2.49
CA VAL A 141 4.21 12.27 2.93
C VAL A 141 4.60 10.79 2.86
N VAL A 142 4.56 10.08 3.96
CA VAL A 142 4.81 8.62 3.99
C VAL A 142 3.51 7.88 4.28
N MET A 143 3.16 6.90 3.43
CA MET A 143 1.91 6.15 3.59
C MET A 143 2.11 4.66 3.33
N PRO A 144 1.85 3.77 4.30
CA PRO A 144 1.60 2.37 4.03
C PRO A 144 0.29 2.21 3.27
N LEU A 145 0.36 1.74 2.03
CA LEU A 145 -0.79 1.60 1.13
C LEU A 145 -0.86 0.19 0.52
N ASP A 146 -2.02 -0.16 0.01
CA ASP A 146 -2.09 -1.20 -1.01
C ASP A 146 -1.67 -0.64 -2.37
N MET A 147 -1.51 -1.50 -3.37
CA MET A 147 -1.05 -1.06 -4.68
C MET A 147 -2.04 -0.12 -5.37
N CYS A 148 -3.35 -0.31 -5.16
CA CYS A 148 -4.38 0.54 -5.76
C CYS A 148 -4.34 1.95 -5.16
N GLY A 149 -4.17 2.06 -3.84
CA GLY A 149 -3.96 3.34 -3.16
C GLY A 149 -2.69 4.04 -3.62
N ALA A 150 -1.56 3.30 -3.75
CA ALA A 150 -0.30 3.85 -4.24
C ALA A 150 -0.40 4.40 -5.68
N ILE A 151 -1.13 3.69 -6.55
CA ILE A 151 -1.40 4.15 -7.93
C ILE A 151 -2.29 5.39 -7.92
N ALA A 152 -3.32 5.42 -7.06
CA ALA A 152 -4.17 6.60 -6.91
C ALA A 152 -3.35 7.83 -6.46
N MET A 153 -2.43 7.65 -5.49
CA MET A 153 -1.50 8.71 -5.07
C MET A 153 -0.66 9.22 -6.24
N LYS A 154 -0.08 8.31 -7.04
CA LYS A 154 0.79 8.65 -8.18
C LYS A 154 0.08 9.44 -9.28
N ARG A 155 -1.25 9.40 -9.35
CA ARG A 155 -2.04 10.22 -10.29
C ARG A 155 -2.08 11.70 -9.92
N HIS A 156 -2.02 12.00 -8.63
CA HIS A 156 -2.29 13.33 -8.09
C HIS A 156 -1.05 14.01 -7.55
N PHE A 157 -0.06 13.24 -7.12
CA PHE A 157 1.15 13.73 -6.49
C PHE A 157 2.40 13.09 -7.11
N PRO A 158 3.55 13.79 -7.12
CA PRO A 158 4.85 13.19 -7.41
C PRO A 158 5.15 12.09 -6.39
N THR A 159 4.81 10.84 -6.71
CA THR A 159 4.84 9.70 -5.79
C THR A 159 5.86 8.68 -6.22
N VAL A 160 6.72 8.28 -5.29
CA VAL A 160 7.54 7.08 -5.40
C VAL A 160 6.82 5.90 -4.75
N ILE A 161 6.66 4.81 -5.49
CA ILE A 161 6.10 3.56 -4.95
C ILE A 161 7.27 2.66 -4.56
N VAL A 162 7.39 2.41 -3.26
CA VAL A 162 8.46 1.60 -2.68
C VAL A 162 7.91 0.24 -2.27
N TYR A 163 8.45 -0.83 -2.87
CA TYR A 163 8.14 -2.19 -2.46
C TYR A 163 8.96 -2.57 -1.22
N VAL A 164 8.30 -2.84 -0.12
CA VAL A 164 8.92 -3.30 1.13
C VAL A 164 9.02 -4.83 1.07
N ALA A 165 10.22 -5.31 0.75
CA ALA A 165 10.52 -6.73 0.63
C ALA A 165 10.89 -7.33 1.98
N ARG A 166 10.44 -8.57 2.22
CA ARG A 166 10.85 -9.39 3.35
C ARG A 166 10.85 -10.86 2.95
N ASP A 167 11.65 -11.67 3.62
CA ASP A 167 11.72 -13.10 3.37
C ASP A 167 10.36 -13.79 3.55
N LYS A 168 10.00 -14.69 2.64
CA LYS A 168 8.69 -15.35 2.63
C LYS A 168 8.47 -16.20 3.88
N GLU A 169 9.51 -16.89 4.36
CA GLU A 169 9.40 -17.75 5.53
C GLU A 169 9.14 -16.93 6.79
N LEU A 170 9.78 -15.76 6.89
CA LEU A 170 9.54 -14.82 8.00
C LEU A 170 8.12 -14.24 7.93
N LEU A 171 7.64 -13.88 6.73
CA LEU A 171 6.26 -13.40 6.55
C LEU A 171 5.24 -14.45 7.01
N ILE A 172 5.42 -15.71 6.60
CA ILE A 172 4.51 -16.80 6.97
C ILE A 172 4.54 -17.02 8.48
N ARG A 173 5.72 -17.07 9.08
CA ARG A 173 5.88 -17.24 10.54
C ARG A 173 5.17 -16.12 11.28
N ASP A 174 5.42 -14.86 10.92
CA ASP A 174 4.83 -13.71 11.60
C ASP A 174 3.30 -13.66 11.45
N ILE A 175 2.74 -14.08 10.29
CA ILE A 175 1.29 -14.20 10.10
C ILE A 175 0.71 -15.30 11.00
N ILE A 176 1.40 -16.44 11.15
CA ILE A 176 0.96 -17.55 11.99
C ILE A 176 0.94 -17.15 13.47
N GLU A 177 1.93 -16.37 13.92
CA GLU A 177 2.07 -15.92 15.31
C GLU A 177 1.06 -14.84 15.71
N GLN A 178 0.46 -14.11 14.75
CA GLN A 178 -0.56 -13.10 15.06
C GLN A 178 -1.87 -13.73 15.51
N ASP A 179 -2.63 -12.98 16.32
CA ASP A 179 -3.97 -13.35 16.77
C ASP A 179 -5.04 -13.07 15.68
N TYR A 180 -4.86 -13.70 14.53
CA TYR A 180 -5.82 -13.67 13.43
C TYR A 180 -6.62 -14.98 13.39
N SER A 181 -7.83 -14.93 12.84
CA SER A 181 -8.59 -16.15 12.53
C SER A 181 -7.83 -17.03 11.53
N ILE A 182 -8.10 -18.33 11.53
CA ILE A 182 -7.51 -19.28 10.57
C ILE A 182 -7.80 -18.83 9.13
N GLU A 183 -9.03 -18.38 8.85
CA GLU A 183 -9.44 -17.87 7.55
C GLU A 183 -8.55 -16.68 7.13
N GLU A 184 -8.36 -15.72 8.02
CA GLU A 184 -7.53 -14.54 7.75
C GLU A 184 -6.07 -14.89 7.54
N LYS A 185 -5.48 -15.76 8.38
CA LYS A 185 -4.10 -16.26 8.19
C LYS A 185 -3.94 -16.92 6.83
N THR A 186 -4.89 -17.78 6.45
CA THR A 186 -4.87 -18.47 5.16
C THR A 186 -4.88 -17.49 3.99
N LEU A 187 -5.80 -16.53 3.98
CA LEU A 187 -5.90 -15.53 2.92
C LEU A 187 -4.62 -14.68 2.79
N ARG A 188 -4.02 -14.29 3.93
CA ARG A 188 -2.77 -13.53 3.95
C ARG A 188 -1.59 -14.33 3.39
N ILE A 189 -1.47 -15.60 3.76
CA ILE A 189 -0.40 -16.48 3.25
C ILE A 189 -0.55 -16.70 1.74
N LEU A 190 -1.77 -16.98 1.27
CA LEU A 190 -2.06 -17.19 -0.15
C LEU A 190 -1.80 -15.93 -0.99
N SER A 191 -1.97 -14.73 -0.43
CA SER A 191 -1.73 -13.48 -1.15
C SER A 191 -0.24 -13.15 -1.35
N ILE A 192 0.68 -13.73 -0.56
CA ILE A 192 2.11 -13.35 -0.57
C ILE A 192 2.72 -13.42 -1.98
N ASP A 193 2.49 -14.51 -2.70
CA ASP A 193 3.11 -14.70 -4.02
C ASP A 193 2.49 -13.78 -5.09
N ALA A 194 1.19 -13.48 -4.98
CA ALA A 194 0.53 -12.50 -5.83
C ALA A 194 1.04 -11.08 -5.56
N GLU A 195 1.20 -10.71 -4.29
CA GLU A 195 1.74 -9.42 -3.89
C GLU A 195 3.21 -9.22 -4.29
N LYS A 196 4.03 -10.30 -4.28
CA LYS A 196 5.41 -10.25 -4.76
C LYS A 196 5.53 -9.78 -6.21
N ARG A 197 4.54 -10.11 -7.06
CA ARG A 197 4.52 -9.68 -8.47
C ARG A 197 4.41 -8.17 -8.59
N ASN A 198 3.79 -7.49 -7.62
CA ASN A 198 3.64 -6.04 -7.60
C ASN A 198 4.98 -5.30 -7.53
N ARG A 199 6.06 -5.97 -7.06
CA ARG A 199 7.42 -5.39 -7.08
C ARG A 199 7.82 -4.90 -8.46
N GLN A 200 7.31 -5.53 -9.53
CA GLN A 200 7.67 -5.19 -10.90
C GLN A 200 7.12 -3.84 -11.37
N ILE A 201 6.11 -3.32 -10.71
CA ILE A 201 5.48 -2.03 -11.03
C ILE A 201 5.82 -0.94 -10.00
N CYS A 202 6.65 -1.24 -9.02
CA CYS A 202 7.18 -0.28 -8.06
C CYS A 202 8.40 0.44 -8.62
N ASP A 203 8.60 1.67 -8.18
CA ASP A 203 9.74 2.50 -8.61
C ASP A 203 11.02 2.06 -7.90
N TYR A 204 10.91 1.65 -6.64
CA TYR A 204 12.03 1.20 -5.80
C TYR A 204 11.64 -0.04 -4.98
N ALA A 205 12.63 -0.77 -4.48
CA ALA A 205 12.41 -1.88 -3.56
C ALA A 205 13.47 -1.87 -2.45
N VAL A 206 13.02 -1.87 -1.21
CA VAL A 206 13.87 -1.94 -0.02
C VAL A 206 13.73 -3.30 0.66
N ASN A 207 14.85 -3.85 1.14
CA ASN A 207 14.83 -5.09 1.91
C ASN A 207 14.68 -4.77 3.41
N ASN A 208 13.54 -5.13 3.99
CA ASN A 208 13.19 -4.84 5.38
C ASN A 208 13.45 -6.05 6.31
N MET A 209 14.68 -6.58 6.28
CA MET A 209 15.16 -7.54 7.28
C MET A 209 15.56 -6.84 8.58
N ASP A 210 16.03 -5.61 8.48
CA ASP A 210 16.32 -4.69 9.56
C ASP A 210 15.69 -3.33 9.25
N VAL A 211 14.77 -2.88 10.09
CA VAL A 211 14.02 -1.63 9.88
C VAL A 211 14.95 -0.42 9.88
N GLY A 212 15.95 -0.39 10.75
CA GLY A 212 16.89 0.74 10.83
C GLY A 212 17.76 0.85 9.57
N ALA A 213 18.23 -0.27 9.02
CA ALA A 213 18.97 -0.28 7.77
C ALA A 213 18.09 0.14 6.59
N ALA A 214 16.86 -0.39 6.50
CA ALA A 214 15.89 -0.03 5.48
C ALA A 214 15.49 1.45 5.53
N THR A 215 15.36 2.02 6.74
CA THR A 215 15.06 3.44 6.94
C THR A 215 16.19 4.31 6.40
N ARG A 216 17.45 4.00 6.77
CA ARG A 216 18.62 4.77 6.28
C ARG A 216 18.74 4.69 4.76
N GLU A 217 18.66 3.47 4.20
CA GLU A 217 18.72 3.27 2.75
C GLU A 217 17.66 4.11 2.02
N LEU A 218 16.42 4.08 2.49
CA LEU A 218 15.32 4.78 1.84
C LEU A 218 15.44 6.31 2.02
N SER A 219 15.84 6.80 3.20
CA SER A 219 16.07 8.22 3.43
C SER A 219 17.19 8.75 2.52
N ASP A 220 18.31 8.05 2.45
CA ASP A 220 19.45 8.44 1.59
C ASP A 220 19.06 8.50 0.12
N VAL A 221 18.27 7.52 -0.36
CA VAL A 221 17.78 7.48 -1.76
C VAL A 221 16.84 8.64 -2.06
N LEU A 222 15.95 8.98 -1.14
CA LEU A 222 14.98 10.07 -1.31
C LEU A 222 15.64 11.44 -1.25
N GLU A 223 16.54 11.67 -0.30
CA GLU A 223 17.24 12.96 -0.11
C GLU A 223 18.20 13.27 -1.25
N ASN A 224 18.87 12.25 -1.79
CA ASN A 224 19.83 12.42 -2.88
C ASN A 224 19.20 12.36 -4.27
N ASN A 225 17.86 12.23 -4.37
CA ASN A 225 17.15 12.04 -5.64
C ASN A 225 17.76 10.92 -6.50
N CYS A 226 18.21 9.83 -5.87
CA CYS A 226 18.86 8.68 -6.52
C CYS A 226 17.85 7.62 -7.02
N LEU A 227 16.62 8.02 -7.34
CA LEU A 227 15.56 7.12 -7.83
C LEU A 227 15.54 7.02 -9.35
#